data_62636b3ef9efb6eaae4ddcee060236fa
#
_entry.id   62636b3ef9efb6eaae4ddcee060236fa
#
_cell.length_a   1.000
_cell.length_b   1.000
_cell.length_c   1.000
_cell.angle_alpha   90.00
_cell.angle_beta   90.00
_cell.angle_gamma   90.00
#
_symmetry.space_group_name_H-M   'P 1'
#
loop_
_entity.id
_entity.type
_entity.pdbx_description
1 polymer ?
#
loop_
_entity_poly.entity_id
_entity_poly.type
_entity_poly.pdbx_seq_one_letter_code
_entity_poly.pdbx_strand_id
1 'polypeptide(L)'
;MAEVYGNVNVNYSYCKSVAQLKSAADYILGTKKEQIIERIQKTRPDLYGAFGCNRDNFANSLLITRKMHDKKYSRYKQKDILAHKMSISFHPDDNDKLTYEEADKIAREFAHKFFWSKGYEAMWAVHTDTEHIHVHFIVSNCNLKDGKSFRRGMPELKEMSQFFGQQCRERGLTHSVRNTFYNEERTQERKSFAECQMQKHDKLS
;
A
#
# COMPACT_ATOMS: atom_id res chain seq x y z
N MET A 1 23.60 -13.30 -0.11
CA MET A 1 22.37 -13.04 -0.91
C MET A 1 21.86 -11.69 -0.46
N ALA A 2 21.87 -10.68 -1.33
CA ALA A 2 21.37 -9.35 -0.96
C ALA A 2 19.86 -9.42 -0.83
N GLU A 3 19.33 -9.26 0.37
CA GLU A 3 17.91 -9.07 0.58
C GLU A 3 17.48 -7.80 -0.14
N VAL A 4 16.37 -7.89 -0.84
CA VAL A 4 15.91 -6.82 -1.72
C VAL A 4 14.79 -6.09 -1.01
N TYR A 5 15.09 -4.93 -0.48
CA TYR A 5 14.16 -3.99 0.10
C TYR A 5 13.89 -2.85 -0.89
N GLY A 6 12.81 -2.15 -0.75
CA GLY A 6 12.34 -1.18 -1.74
C GLY A 6 11.17 -1.76 -2.51
N ASN A 7 10.11 -2.09 -1.78
CA ASN A 7 8.99 -2.83 -2.33
C ASN A 7 7.70 -2.04 -2.16
N VAL A 8 7.01 -1.80 -3.28
CA VAL A 8 5.58 -1.52 -3.23
C VAL A 8 4.88 -2.84 -2.97
N ASN A 9 4.66 -3.14 -1.70
CA ASN A 9 3.94 -4.35 -1.30
C ASN A 9 2.44 -4.10 -1.40
N VAL A 10 1.86 -4.53 -2.50
CA VAL A 10 0.40 -4.58 -2.61
C VAL A 10 -0.08 -5.81 -1.87
N ASN A 11 -0.33 -5.61 -0.59
CA ASN A 11 -0.95 -6.66 0.19
C ASN A 11 -2.33 -6.95 -0.39
N TYR A 12 -2.58 -8.19 -0.81
CA TYR A 12 -3.88 -8.64 -1.35
C TYR A 12 -4.98 -8.72 -0.29
N SER A 13 -4.76 -8.12 0.87
CA SER A 13 -5.76 -8.04 1.90
C SER A 13 -6.66 -6.83 1.67
N TYR A 14 -7.95 -7.08 1.78
CA TYR A 14 -8.98 -6.06 1.62
C TYR A 14 -9.77 -5.90 2.90
N CYS A 15 -10.35 -4.72 3.06
CA CYS A 15 -11.41 -4.51 4.03
C CYS A 15 -12.74 -4.83 3.36
N LYS A 16 -13.42 -5.87 3.82
CA LYS A 16 -14.74 -6.31 3.31
C LYS A 16 -15.89 -5.88 4.22
N SER A 17 -15.59 -5.45 5.45
CA SER A 17 -16.59 -4.97 6.39
C SER A 17 -16.16 -3.64 7.00
N VAL A 18 -17.15 -2.92 7.56
CA VAL A 18 -16.91 -1.66 8.28
C VAL A 18 -15.99 -1.88 9.48
N ALA A 19 -16.15 -3.00 10.18
CA ALA A 19 -15.28 -3.35 11.31
C ALA A 19 -13.82 -3.56 10.86
N GLN A 20 -13.61 -4.28 9.75
CA GLN A 20 -12.26 -4.45 9.17
C GLN A 20 -11.66 -3.12 8.71
N LEU A 21 -12.46 -2.23 8.12
CA LEU A 21 -12.01 -0.92 7.66
C LEU A 21 -11.58 -0.03 8.84
N LYS A 22 -12.42 0.04 9.89
CA LYS A 22 -12.07 0.76 11.13
C LYS A 22 -10.82 0.18 11.78
N SER A 23 -10.77 -1.15 11.96
CA SER A 23 -9.61 -1.82 12.54
C SER A 23 -8.33 -1.61 11.72
N ALA A 24 -8.42 -1.48 10.39
CA ALA A 24 -7.27 -1.18 9.57
C ALA A 24 -6.78 0.27 9.76
N ALA A 25 -7.71 1.24 9.82
CA ALA A 25 -7.37 2.64 10.10
C ALA A 25 -6.74 2.78 11.50
N ASP A 26 -7.37 2.19 12.52
CA ASP A 26 -6.85 2.19 13.89
C ASP A 26 -5.45 1.55 13.97
N TYR A 27 -5.22 0.47 13.19
CA TYR A 27 -3.92 -0.19 13.16
C TYR A 27 -2.81 0.72 12.63
N ILE A 28 -3.03 1.39 11.50
CA ILE A 28 -1.98 2.22 10.89
C ILE A 28 -1.73 3.52 11.67
N LEU A 29 -2.73 3.99 12.43
CA LEU A 29 -2.60 5.16 13.30
C LEU A 29 -2.07 4.82 14.71
N GLY A 30 -1.96 3.53 15.06
CA GLY A 30 -1.56 3.11 16.41
C GLY A 30 -2.64 3.37 17.46
N THR A 31 -3.92 3.46 17.08
CA THR A 31 -5.05 3.75 17.97
C THR A 31 -5.84 2.50 18.38
N LYS A 32 -5.38 1.30 18.01
CA LYS A 32 -5.96 0.06 18.52
C LYS A 32 -5.78 -0.05 20.04
N LYS A 33 -6.78 -0.61 20.71
CA LYS A 33 -6.79 -0.75 22.17
C LYS A 33 -5.54 -1.46 22.70
N GLU A 34 -5.09 -2.53 22.04
CA GLU A 34 -3.89 -3.27 22.38
C GLU A 34 -2.64 -2.39 22.26
N GLN A 35 -2.51 -1.63 21.18
CA GLN A 35 -1.38 -0.71 20.94
C GLN A 35 -1.33 0.41 21.97
N ILE A 36 -2.49 0.94 22.39
CA ILE A 36 -2.58 1.96 23.43
C ILE A 36 -2.14 1.39 24.79
N ILE A 37 -2.58 0.17 25.11
CA ILE A 37 -2.22 -0.51 26.35
C ILE A 37 -0.71 -0.78 26.41
N GLU A 38 -0.13 -1.24 25.31
CA GLU A 38 1.29 -1.55 25.20
C GLU A 38 2.16 -0.30 24.96
N ARG A 39 1.54 0.88 24.87
CA ARG A 39 2.19 2.17 24.58
C ARG A 39 3.02 2.16 23.28
N ILE A 40 2.58 1.38 22.29
CA ILE A 40 3.23 1.31 20.99
C ILE A 40 2.83 2.54 20.17
N GLN A 41 3.79 3.43 19.95
CA GLN A 41 3.60 4.58 19.07
C GLN A 41 4.01 4.20 17.64
N LYS A 42 3.05 3.84 16.79
CA LYS A 42 3.30 3.44 15.40
C LYS A 42 3.63 4.60 14.48
N THR A 43 3.04 5.74 14.72
CA THR A 43 3.21 6.96 13.90
C THR A 43 3.03 8.21 14.75
N ARG A 44 3.43 9.34 14.22
CA ARG A 44 3.22 10.68 14.84
C ARG A 44 2.13 11.44 14.08
N PRO A 45 1.49 12.45 14.70
CA PRO A 45 0.42 13.25 14.05
C PRO A 45 0.84 13.98 12.78
N ASP A 46 2.13 14.28 12.63
CA ASP A 46 2.74 14.92 11.47
C ASP A 46 3.12 13.94 10.34
N LEU A 47 3.08 12.64 10.61
CA LEU A 47 3.53 11.57 9.70
C LEU A 47 2.37 10.73 9.13
N TYR A 48 1.16 11.22 9.20
CA TYR A 48 0.02 10.62 8.51
C TYR A 48 -0.87 11.66 7.86
N GLY A 49 -1.55 11.27 6.80
CA GLY A 49 -2.40 12.16 6.05
C GLY A 49 -3.52 11.43 5.31
N ALA A 50 -4.36 12.21 4.67
CA ALA A 50 -5.43 11.70 3.85
C ALA A 50 -5.75 12.64 2.69
N PHE A 51 -6.26 12.07 1.60
CA PHE A 51 -6.84 12.81 0.48
C PHE A 51 -8.30 12.43 0.28
N GLY A 52 -9.13 13.44 0.06
CA GLY A 52 -10.53 13.28 -0.27
C GLY A 52 -11.43 12.85 0.89
N CYS A 53 -10.90 12.63 2.07
CA CYS A 53 -11.61 12.13 3.24
C CYS A 53 -11.10 12.78 4.53
N ASN A 54 -11.94 12.69 5.57
CA ASN A 54 -11.51 13.09 6.90
C ASN A 54 -10.58 12.01 7.47
N ARG A 55 -9.34 12.37 7.81
CA ARG A 55 -8.35 11.45 8.33
C ARG A 55 -8.75 10.83 9.68
N ASP A 56 -9.41 11.60 10.54
CA ASP A 56 -9.81 11.15 11.88
C ASP A 56 -11.11 10.32 11.85
N ASN A 57 -11.82 10.36 10.72
CA ASN A 57 -13.05 9.60 10.50
C ASN A 57 -13.08 8.93 9.11
N PHE A 58 -11.96 8.37 8.72
CA PHE A 58 -11.72 7.80 7.39
C PHE A 58 -12.78 6.78 6.97
N ALA A 59 -13.10 5.84 7.85
CA ALA A 59 -14.05 4.78 7.54
C ALA A 59 -15.43 5.32 7.16
N ASN A 60 -15.92 6.34 7.89
CA ASN A 60 -17.20 6.94 7.59
C ASN A 60 -17.19 7.75 6.28
N SER A 61 -16.08 8.44 5.96
CA SER A 61 -15.93 9.12 4.67
C SER A 61 -16.13 8.16 3.51
N LEU A 62 -15.43 7.03 3.52
CA LEU A 62 -15.54 6.00 2.48
C LEU A 62 -16.96 5.43 2.36
N LEU A 63 -17.65 5.25 3.49
CA LEU A 63 -19.03 4.74 3.49
C LEU A 63 -20.01 5.75 2.90
N ILE A 64 -19.81 7.06 3.15
CA ILE A 64 -20.60 8.12 2.55
C ILE A 64 -20.44 8.10 1.03
N THR A 65 -19.20 8.07 0.54
CA THR A 65 -18.90 7.99 -0.91
C THR A 65 -19.57 6.78 -1.54
N ARG A 66 -19.45 5.60 -0.93
CA ARG A 66 -20.12 4.39 -1.42
C ARG A 66 -21.63 4.57 -1.47
N LYS A 67 -22.24 5.10 -0.41
CA LYS A 67 -23.70 5.33 -0.35
C LYS A 67 -24.17 6.29 -1.45
N MET A 68 -23.38 7.29 -1.79
CA MET A 68 -23.70 8.21 -2.89
C MET A 68 -23.77 7.51 -4.26
N HIS A 69 -23.00 6.45 -4.44
CA HIS A 69 -22.90 5.71 -5.70
C HIS A 69 -23.76 4.44 -5.75
N ASP A 70 -24.21 3.88 -4.64
CA ASP A 70 -24.99 2.62 -4.59
C ASP A 70 -26.29 2.71 -5.43
N LYS A 71 -26.93 3.85 -5.50
CA LYS A 71 -28.13 4.07 -6.33
C LYS A 71 -27.82 4.01 -7.85
N LYS A 72 -26.62 4.40 -8.28
CA LYS A 72 -26.21 4.39 -9.70
C LYS A 72 -25.73 3.02 -10.17
N TYR A 73 -25.18 2.20 -9.28
CA TYR A 73 -24.50 0.96 -9.60
C TYR A 73 -25.19 -0.29 -9.06
N SER A 74 -26.47 -0.21 -8.70
CA SER A 74 -27.27 -1.33 -8.21
C SER A 74 -27.32 -2.55 -9.15
N ARG A 75 -26.98 -2.38 -10.43
CA ARG A 75 -26.86 -3.47 -11.42
C ARG A 75 -25.54 -4.24 -11.34
N TYR A 76 -24.51 -3.64 -10.80
CA TYR A 76 -23.22 -4.31 -10.55
C TYR A 76 -23.14 -4.55 -9.07
N LYS A 77 -23.36 -5.78 -8.62
CA LYS A 77 -23.01 -6.20 -7.26
C LYS A 77 -21.56 -5.75 -7.02
N GLN A 78 -21.37 -4.60 -6.39
CA GLN A 78 -20.03 -4.21 -5.96
C GLN A 78 -19.53 -5.37 -5.13
N LYS A 79 -18.42 -5.97 -5.56
CA LYS A 79 -17.73 -6.96 -4.74
C LYS A 79 -17.59 -6.34 -3.36
N ASP A 80 -17.76 -7.11 -2.31
CA ASP A 80 -17.79 -6.68 -0.90
C ASP A 80 -16.47 -6.04 -0.39
N ILE A 81 -15.67 -5.50 -1.30
CA ILE A 81 -14.43 -4.83 -0.98
C ILE A 81 -14.72 -3.35 -0.75
N LEU A 82 -14.49 -2.89 0.47
CA LEU A 82 -14.62 -1.47 0.85
C LEU A 82 -13.36 -0.68 0.56
N ALA A 83 -12.20 -1.25 0.86
CA ALA A 83 -10.90 -0.62 0.65
C ALA A 83 -9.80 -1.65 0.41
N HIS A 84 -8.71 -1.19 -0.19
CA HIS A 84 -7.47 -1.93 -0.39
C HIS A 84 -6.40 -1.42 0.58
N LYS A 85 -5.53 -2.33 1.05
CA LYS A 85 -4.35 -1.99 1.84
C LYS A 85 -3.11 -2.16 0.98
N MET A 86 -2.19 -1.23 1.08
CA MET A 86 -0.91 -1.21 0.37
C MET A 86 0.18 -0.74 1.32
N SER A 87 1.43 -1.06 1.02
CA SER A 87 2.58 -0.50 1.72
C SER A 87 3.75 -0.27 0.77
N ILE A 88 4.58 0.71 1.11
CA ILE A 88 5.93 0.88 0.58
C ILE A 88 6.92 0.74 1.74
N SER A 89 8.06 0.11 1.48
CA SER A 89 9.08 -0.13 2.50
C SER A 89 10.45 0.31 1.98
N PHE A 90 11.21 0.95 2.84
CA PHE A 90 12.58 1.36 2.56
C PHE A 90 13.58 0.34 3.14
N HIS A 91 14.78 0.31 2.58
CA HIS A 91 15.81 -0.56 3.09
C HIS A 91 16.41 0.00 4.40
N PRO A 92 16.69 -0.82 5.42
CA PRO A 92 17.30 -0.34 6.66
C PRO A 92 18.62 0.39 6.44
N ASP A 93 19.44 -0.04 5.48
CA ASP A 93 20.72 0.58 5.15
C ASP A 93 20.60 1.98 4.53
N ASP A 94 19.39 2.45 4.23
CA ASP A 94 19.10 3.81 3.80
C ASP A 94 18.58 4.70 4.95
N ASN A 95 18.43 4.18 6.16
CA ASN A 95 17.90 4.93 7.31
C ASN A 95 18.78 6.13 7.72
N ASP A 96 20.06 6.14 7.40
CA ASP A 96 20.97 7.26 7.61
C ASP A 96 20.71 8.43 6.65
N LYS A 97 20.03 8.17 5.53
CA LYS A 97 19.72 9.14 4.46
C LYS A 97 18.25 9.52 4.40
N LEU A 98 17.39 8.72 5.02
CA LEU A 98 15.93 8.88 4.95
C LEU A 98 15.38 9.29 6.32
N THR A 99 14.81 10.48 6.41
CA THR A 99 14.03 10.87 7.58
C THR A 99 12.58 10.43 7.45
N TYR A 100 11.85 10.38 8.56
CA TYR A 100 10.42 10.10 8.56
C TYR A 100 9.62 11.14 7.77
N GLU A 101 10.05 12.40 7.83
CA GLU A 101 9.44 13.52 7.09
C GLU A 101 9.65 13.38 5.59
N GLU A 102 10.82 12.91 5.15
CA GLU A 102 11.08 12.58 3.74
C GLU A 102 10.23 11.39 3.28
N ALA A 103 10.07 10.37 4.13
CA ALA A 103 9.19 9.24 3.85
C ALA A 103 7.72 9.68 3.72
N ASP A 104 7.26 10.63 4.55
CA ASP A 104 5.91 11.22 4.42
C ASP A 104 5.74 11.99 3.12
N LYS A 105 6.75 12.77 2.69
CA LYS A 105 6.71 13.46 1.39
C LYS A 105 6.55 12.47 0.23
N ILE A 106 7.35 11.40 0.22
CA ILE A 106 7.23 10.34 -0.79
C ILE A 106 5.84 9.70 -0.73
N ALA A 107 5.33 9.41 0.46
CA ALA A 107 4.02 8.83 0.65
C ALA A 107 2.89 9.74 0.14
N ARG A 108 2.98 11.04 0.41
CA ARG A 108 2.04 12.07 -0.06
C ARG A 108 2.03 12.17 -1.58
N GLU A 109 3.19 12.22 -2.22
CA GLU A 109 3.32 12.26 -3.68
C GLU A 109 2.78 10.98 -4.32
N PHE A 110 3.09 9.83 -3.74
CA PHE A 110 2.59 8.54 -4.15
C PHE A 110 1.05 8.48 -4.05
N ALA A 111 0.50 8.84 -2.90
CA ALA A 111 -0.95 8.84 -2.68
C ALA A 111 -1.68 9.83 -3.61
N HIS A 112 -1.08 11.00 -3.85
CA HIS A 112 -1.62 11.97 -4.80
C HIS A 112 -1.66 11.39 -6.21
N LYS A 113 -0.54 10.88 -6.72
CA LYS A 113 -0.43 10.38 -8.08
C LYS A 113 -1.33 9.16 -8.35
N PHE A 114 -1.31 8.18 -7.45
CA PHE A 114 -1.94 6.88 -7.73
C PHE A 114 -3.37 6.74 -7.22
N PHE A 115 -3.77 7.57 -6.27
CA PHE A 115 -5.09 7.49 -5.66
C PHE A 115 -5.89 8.76 -5.89
N TRP A 116 -5.46 9.88 -5.36
CA TRP A 116 -6.25 11.11 -5.37
C TRP A 116 -6.48 11.68 -6.77
N SER A 117 -5.46 11.78 -7.60
CA SER A 117 -5.58 12.27 -8.98
C SER A 117 -6.50 11.39 -9.84
N LYS A 118 -6.62 10.11 -9.47
CA LYS A 118 -7.53 9.16 -10.12
C LYS A 118 -8.93 9.13 -9.49
N GLY A 119 -9.20 9.95 -8.48
CA GLY A 119 -10.51 10.13 -7.85
C GLY A 119 -10.81 9.16 -6.70
N TYR A 120 -9.78 8.58 -6.05
CA TYR A 120 -9.97 7.69 -4.91
C TYR A 120 -9.54 8.36 -3.62
N GLU A 121 -10.38 8.22 -2.61
CA GLU A 121 -10.04 8.60 -1.23
C GLU A 121 -8.94 7.66 -0.72
N ALA A 122 -7.97 8.23 -0.03
CA ALA A 122 -6.88 7.45 0.55
C ALA A 122 -6.37 8.09 1.83
N MET A 123 -5.87 7.26 2.74
CA MET A 123 -5.06 7.70 3.87
C MET A 123 -3.75 6.94 3.89
N TRP A 124 -2.74 7.53 4.52
CA TRP A 124 -1.44 6.90 4.74
C TRP A 124 -0.91 7.23 6.12
N ALA A 125 0.01 6.40 6.61
CA ALA A 125 0.80 6.67 7.80
C ALA A 125 2.20 6.09 7.65
N VAL A 126 3.21 6.88 8.01
CA VAL A 126 4.59 6.43 8.14
C VAL A 126 4.74 5.76 9.50
N HIS A 127 5.20 4.51 9.52
CA HIS A 127 5.45 3.78 10.74
C HIS A 127 6.89 3.98 11.24
N THR A 128 7.00 4.20 12.55
CA THR A 128 8.25 4.50 13.25
C THR A 128 8.62 3.44 14.30
N ASP A 129 7.86 2.36 14.36
CA ASP A 129 7.96 1.32 15.40
C ASP A 129 8.78 0.09 14.98
N THR A 130 9.44 0.15 13.83
CA THR A 130 10.26 -0.95 13.29
C THR A 130 11.63 -0.46 12.85
N GLU A 131 12.57 -1.40 12.66
CA GLU A 131 13.95 -1.10 12.23
C GLU A 131 14.03 -0.40 10.87
N HIS A 132 13.06 -0.65 9.99
CA HIS A 132 12.98 -0.03 8.67
C HIS A 132 11.76 0.87 8.55
N ILE A 133 11.95 2.00 7.90
CA ILE A 133 10.87 2.94 7.64
C ILE A 133 9.93 2.32 6.59
N HIS A 134 8.65 2.32 6.88
CA HIS A 134 7.63 1.88 5.93
C HIS A 134 6.36 2.71 6.05
N VAL A 135 5.60 2.76 4.96
CA VAL A 135 4.35 3.52 4.90
C VAL A 135 3.22 2.59 4.53
N HIS A 136 2.15 2.66 5.29
CA HIS A 136 0.90 1.98 4.97
C HIS A 136 -0.08 2.93 4.33
N PHE A 137 -0.82 2.41 3.33
CA PHE A 137 -1.92 3.11 2.67
C PHE A 137 -3.21 2.31 2.81
N ILE A 138 -4.32 3.02 2.97
CA ILE A 138 -5.67 2.48 2.80
C ILE A 138 -6.35 3.30 1.71
N VAL A 139 -6.81 2.63 0.66
CA VAL A 139 -7.39 3.25 -0.53
C VAL A 139 -8.83 2.80 -0.70
N SER A 140 -9.74 3.72 -0.92
CA SER A 140 -11.14 3.43 -1.22
C SER A 140 -11.28 2.55 -2.45
N ASN A 141 -12.17 1.57 -2.39
CA ASN A 141 -12.58 0.80 -3.59
C ASN A 141 -13.76 1.43 -4.33
N CYS A 142 -14.07 2.68 -4.06
CA CYS A 142 -15.14 3.42 -4.72
C CYS A 142 -14.62 4.78 -5.17
N ASN A 143 -14.65 5.04 -6.48
CA ASN A 143 -14.22 6.32 -7.02
C ASN A 143 -15.24 7.41 -6.66
N LEU A 144 -14.75 8.57 -6.22
CA LEU A 144 -15.56 9.73 -5.85
C LEU A 144 -16.42 10.26 -7.01
N LYS A 145 -15.94 10.17 -8.24
CA LYS A 145 -16.59 10.76 -9.42
C LYS A 145 -17.62 9.83 -10.05
N ASP A 146 -17.29 8.54 -10.18
CA ASP A 146 -18.08 7.60 -10.98
C ASP A 146 -18.37 6.26 -10.26
N GLY A 147 -17.91 6.10 -9.01
CA GLY A 147 -18.14 4.92 -8.20
C GLY A 147 -17.39 3.66 -8.65
N LYS A 148 -16.53 3.74 -9.68
CA LYS A 148 -15.79 2.57 -10.16
C LYS A 148 -14.84 2.02 -9.12
N SER A 149 -14.63 0.72 -9.18
CA SER A 149 -13.67 0.03 -8.31
C SER A 149 -12.24 0.41 -8.64
N PHE A 150 -11.41 0.49 -7.59
CA PHE A 150 -9.98 0.72 -7.73
C PHE A 150 -9.30 -0.42 -8.50
N ARG A 151 -8.57 -0.06 -9.54
CA ARG A 151 -7.79 -1.01 -10.35
C ARG A 151 -6.38 -1.15 -9.79
N ARG A 152 -5.92 -2.38 -9.70
CA ARG A 152 -4.59 -2.78 -9.22
C ARG A 152 -4.06 -3.99 -9.98
N GLY A 153 -4.15 -3.92 -11.30
CA GLY A 153 -3.54 -4.93 -12.17
C GLY A 153 -2.02 -4.82 -12.22
N MET A 154 -1.40 -5.72 -12.95
CA MET A 154 0.07 -5.72 -13.11
C MET A 154 0.62 -4.42 -13.72
N PRO A 155 -0.06 -3.79 -14.71
CA PRO A 155 0.41 -2.50 -15.25
C PRO A 155 0.45 -1.40 -14.18
N GLU A 156 -0.61 -1.28 -13.35
CA GLU A 156 -0.68 -0.28 -12.30
C GLU A 156 0.39 -0.51 -11.22
N LEU A 157 0.63 -1.77 -10.86
CA LEU A 157 1.67 -2.13 -9.90
C LEU A 157 3.07 -1.82 -10.41
N LYS A 158 3.31 -2.05 -11.71
CA LYS A 158 4.57 -1.71 -12.37
C LYS A 158 4.81 -0.20 -12.32
N GLU A 159 3.79 0.60 -12.67
CA GLU A 159 3.88 2.07 -12.63
C GLU A 159 4.17 2.57 -11.21
N MET A 160 3.48 2.04 -10.20
CA MET A 160 3.70 2.37 -8.78
C MET A 160 5.13 2.07 -8.34
N SER A 161 5.63 0.90 -8.69
CA SER A 161 6.97 0.44 -8.38
C SER A 161 8.05 1.28 -9.04
N GLN A 162 7.87 1.61 -10.32
CA GLN A 162 8.81 2.46 -11.07
C GLN A 162 8.86 3.87 -10.47
N PHE A 163 7.71 4.43 -10.14
CA PHE A 163 7.63 5.73 -9.47
C PHE A 163 8.34 5.72 -8.12
N PHE A 164 8.06 4.72 -7.28
CA PHE A 164 8.72 4.60 -5.98
C PHE A 164 10.24 4.46 -6.12
N GLY A 165 10.69 3.61 -7.05
CA GLY A 165 12.12 3.46 -7.35
C GLY A 165 12.77 4.76 -7.86
N GLN A 166 12.05 5.58 -8.63
CA GLN A 166 12.51 6.91 -9.05
C GLN A 166 12.64 7.84 -7.85
N GLN A 167 11.65 7.90 -6.97
CA GLN A 167 11.69 8.72 -5.76
C GLN A 167 12.87 8.35 -4.85
N CYS A 168 13.18 7.06 -4.74
CA CYS A 168 14.35 6.58 -4.01
C CYS A 168 15.67 7.02 -4.68
N ARG A 169 15.80 6.88 -6.00
CA ARG A 169 16.99 7.31 -6.74
C ARG A 169 17.28 8.79 -6.60
N GLU A 170 16.26 9.63 -6.73
CA GLU A 170 16.37 11.09 -6.63
C GLU A 170 16.87 11.53 -5.24
N ARG A 171 16.69 10.69 -4.22
CA ARG A 171 17.13 10.93 -2.83
C ARG A 171 18.38 10.15 -2.44
N GLY A 172 19.01 9.44 -3.37
CA GLY A 172 20.23 8.66 -3.10
C GLY A 172 20.00 7.42 -2.22
N LEU A 173 18.74 6.92 -2.14
CA LEU A 173 18.37 5.72 -1.40
C LEU A 173 18.69 4.48 -2.24
N THR A 174 19.97 4.15 -2.35
CA THR A 174 20.46 3.16 -3.32
C THR A 174 20.06 1.74 -3.01
N HIS A 175 19.88 1.39 -1.74
CA HIS A 175 19.43 0.06 -1.31
C HIS A 175 17.92 -0.13 -1.52
N SER A 176 17.14 0.94 -1.40
CA SER A 176 15.70 0.92 -1.62
C SER A 176 15.28 0.92 -3.10
N VAL A 177 16.21 1.18 -4.03
CA VAL A 177 15.91 1.26 -5.48
C VAL A 177 15.54 -0.10 -6.07
N ARG A 178 16.01 -1.20 -5.48
CA ARG A 178 15.78 -2.55 -6.02
C ARG A 178 14.32 -2.94 -5.95
N ASN A 179 13.70 -2.99 -7.11
CA ASN A 179 12.33 -3.40 -7.26
C ASN A 179 12.20 -4.92 -7.39
N THR A 180 11.71 -5.57 -6.33
CA THR A 180 11.59 -7.02 -6.29
C THR A 180 10.50 -7.58 -7.19
N PHE A 181 9.51 -6.77 -7.57
CA PHE A 181 8.35 -7.27 -8.32
C PHE A 181 8.65 -7.47 -9.81
N TYR A 182 9.56 -6.68 -10.36
CA TYR A 182 9.86 -6.62 -11.80
C TYR A 182 11.36 -6.78 -12.11
N ASN A 183 12.13 -7.33 -11.18
CA ASN A 183 13.51 -7.67 -11.45
C ASN A 183 13.54 -8.84 -12.44
N GLU A 184 14.05 -8.61 -13.65
CA GLU A 184 14.16 -9.62 -14.69
C GLU A 184 14.94 -10.86 -14.21
N GLU A 185 15.98 -10.67 -13.38
CA GLU A 185 16.75 -11.76 -12.77
C GLU A 185 15.87 -12.67 -11.91
N ARG A 186 14.97 -12.11 -11.07
CA ARG A 186 14.03 -12.91 -10.27
C ARG A 186 12.95 -13.59 -11.13
N THR A 187 12.58 -13.00 -12.24
CA THR A 187 11.63 -13.62 -13.16
C THR A 187 12.29 -14.83 -13.83
N GLN A 188 13.59 -14.76 -14.13
CA GLN A 188 14.38 -15.89 -14.63
C GLN A 188 14.57 -16.96 -13.55
N GLU A 189 14.91 -16.60 -12.31
CA GLU A 189 15.02 -17.54 -11.20
C GLU A 189 13.70 -18.28 -10.90
N ARG A 190 12.56 -17.58 -10.95
CA ARG A 190 11.24 -18.20 -10.79
C ARG A 190 10.89 -19.13 -11.93
N LYS A 191 11.27 -18.80 -13.17
CA LYS A 191 11.09 -19.67 -14.32
C LYS A 191 11.96 -20.91 -14.18
N SER A 192 13.25 -20.77 -13.84
CA SER A 192 14.14 -21.89 -13.63
C SER A 192 13.72 -22.80 -12.47
N PHE A 193 13.17 -22.24 -11.39
CA PHE A 193 12.61 -23.02 -10.29
C PHE A 193 11.35 -23.78 -10.71
N ALA A 194 10.46 -23.17 -11.48
CA ALA A 194 9.26 -23.84 -12.01
C ALA A 194 9.62 -24.95 -13.00
N GLU A 195 10.60 -24.72 -13.88
CA GLU A 195 11.14 -25.73 -14.79
C GLU A 195 11.81 -26.89 -14.04
N CYS A 196 12.55 -26.60 -12.97
CA CYS A 196 13.16 -27.61 -12.11
C CYS A 196 12.10 -28.45 -11.36
N GLN A 197 10.98 -27.85 -10.97
CA GLN A 197 9.87 -28.59 -10.35
C GLN A 197 9.12 -29.46 -11.36
N MET A 198 8.91 -28.99 -12.59
CA MET A 198 8.32 -29.80 -13.67
C MET A 198 9.20 -31.02 -14.01
N GLN A 199 10.53 -30.82 -14.13
CA GLN A 199 11.46 -31.93 -14.39
C GLN A 199 11.53 -32.96 -13.25
N LYS A 200 11.23 -32.57 -12.01
CA LYS A 200 11.11 -33.52 -10.89
C LYS A 200 9.81 -34.33 -10.95
N HIS A 201 8.73 -33.75 -11.44
CA HIS A 201 7.45 -34.45 -11.62
C HIS A 201 7.52 -35.47 -12.74
N ASP A 202 8.19 -35.13 -13.86
CA ASP A 202 8.34 -36.02 -15.01
C ASP A 202 9.30 -37.22 -14.74
N LYS A 203 10.13 -37.14 -13.69
CA LYS A 203 11.00 -38.25 -13.28
C LYS A 203 10.36 -39.18 -12.25
N LEU A 204 9.17 -38.86 -11.75
CA LEU A 204 8.42 -39.64 -10.76
C LEU A 204 7.17 -40.32 -11.37
N SER A 205 6.90 -40.11 -12.64
CA SER A 205 5.90 -40.79 -13.46
C SER A 205 6.59 -41.85 -14.35
#